data_2cc9ffe8823f1c77111762f796a893e8
#
_entry.id   2cc9ffe8823f1c77111762f796a893e8
#
_cell.length_a   1.000
_cell.length_b   1.000
_cell.length_c   1.000
_cell.angle_alpha   90.00
_cell.angle_beta   90.00
_cell.angle_gamma   90.00
#
_symmetry.space_group_name_H-M   'P 1'
#
loop_
_entity.id
_entity.type
_entity.pdbx_description
1 polymer ?
#
loop_
_entity_poly.entity_id
_entity_poly.type
_entity_poly.pdbx_seq_one_letter_code
_entity_poly.pdbx_strand_id
1 'polypeptide(L)'
;MLNLFKMALRNLGRHRRRSALSALALSISLTLLLFMAAFFKGEMRSSMEDTLRLSSGHIQVRATDYDPDKLSVAWEYLLENPQQTAAQIASLDLVKFATPRLFASGIASSGDQSSGVQIIGVDPASPANEPYVVISGSFPAADDRDGILIGAPLAESLQLKVGDSLNLLVNTAEGNVDEQPFSVRGIFSTGSSTYDKGIVLLPLAKAQAFSGAGERASIIFVMLNDREQAAAVAAAISGANIKVLTWQDMNELLVLVNDFSNAYITILNLIILGVTVTVIVNTMLMAVFERTREIGILTALGMKGRQIIVLFLAEASLLALGGIAVGLLSGWLLASYFGSVGIYFGDIGISGMIMGDRIYPYLMFEDVIKLTVTAFIVTLLASYYPARLASRMEPVEALRAEK
;
A
#
# COMPACT_ATOMS: atom_id res chain seq x y z
N MET A 1 -24.31 -40.81 -4.28
CA MET A 1 -23.34 -39.70 -4.26
C MET A 1 -21.98 -40.14 -4.82
N LEU A 2 -21.32 -41.14 -4.29
CA LEU A 2 -19.99 -41.59 -4.76
C LEU A 2 -19.93 -41.97 -6.25
N ASN A 3 -20.97 -42.59 -6.79
CA ASN A 3 -21.05 -42.97 -8.21
C ASN A 3 -21.19 -41.77 -9.13
N LEU A 4 -21.89 -40.68 -8.70
CA LEU A 4 -21.99 -39.44 -9.49
C LEU A 4 -20.64 -38.71 -9.55
N PHE A 5 -19.88 -38.72 -8.44
CA PHE A 5 -18.54 -38.15 -8.41
C PHE A 5 -17.55 -38.88 -9.31
N LYS A 6 -17.59 -40.23 -9.32
CA LYS A 6 -16.78 -41.03 -10.26
C LYS A 6 -17.16 -40.77 -11.72
N MET A 7 -18.44 -40.56 -12.02
CA MET A 7 -18.90 -40.16 -13.36
C MET A 7 -18.37 -38.78 -13.74
N ALA A 8 -18.46 -37.81 -12.83
CA ALA A 8 -17.93 -36.47 -13.05
C ALA A 8 -16.42 -36.48 -13.38
N LEU A 9 -15.63 -37.22 -12.62
CA LEU A 9 -14.19 -37.38 -12.83
C LEU A 9 -13.88 -38.01 -14.20
N ARG A 10 -14.63 -39.07 -14.59
CA ARG A 10 -14.46 -39.72 -15.90
C ARG A 10 -14.85 -38.80 -17.05
N ASN A 11 -15.87 -37.99 -16.88
CA ASN A 11 -16.32 -37.03 -17.87
C ASN A 11 -15.28 -35.92 -18.14
N LEU A 12 -14.67 -35.39 -17.08
CA LEU A 12 -13.56 -34.40 -17.19
C LEU A 12 -12.37 -34.99 -17.95
N GLY A 13 -12.04 -36.28 -17.70
CA GLY A 13 -10.97 -36.99 -18.38
C GLY A 13 -11.25 -37.25 -19.89
N ARG A 14 -12.52 -37.28 -20.31
CA ARG A 14 -12.91 -37.52 -21.71
C ARG A 14 -12.80 -36.23 -22.57
N HIS A 15 -13.04 -35.05 -21.98
CA HIS A 15 -12.98 -33.74 -22.64
C HIS A 15 -11.82 -32.87 -22.13
N ARG A 16 -10.61 -33.43 -22.05
CA ARG A 16 -9.42 -32.83 -21.39
C ARG A 16 -9.12 -31.40 -21.82
N ARG A 17 -9.18 -31.10 -23.15
CA ARG A 17 -8.85 -29.77 -23.67
C ARG A 17 -9.79 -28.70 -23.12
N ARG A 18 -11.09 -28.94 -23.12
CA ARG A 18 -12.09 -28.00 -22.61
C ARG A 18 -11.99 -27.83 -21.09
N SER A 19 -11.90 -28.96 -20.36
CA SER A 19 -11.75 -28.95 -18.91
C SER A 19 -10.49 -28.18 -18.50
N ALA A 20 -9.38 -28.37 -19.23
CA ALA A 20 -8.15 -27.64 -19.01
C ALA A 20 -8.31 -26.13 -19.27
N LEU A 21 -8.98 -25.72 -20.36
CA LEU A 21 -9.23 -24.32 -20.66
C LEU A 21 -10.09 -23.63 -19.59
N SER A 22 -11.14 -24.31 -19.10
CA SER A 22 -11.97 -23.77 -18.00
C SER A 22 -11.21 -23.65 -16.69
N ALA A 23 -10.44 -24.67 -16.32
CA ALA A 23 -9.60 -24.65 -15.12
C ALA A 23 -8.51 -23.58 -15.23
N LEU A 24 -7.94 -23.39 -16.43
CA LEU A 24 -6.92 -22.38 -16.71
C LEU A 24 -7.49 -20.96 -16.63
N ALA A 25 -8.70 -20.73 -17.16
CA ALA A 25 -9.39 -19.46 -17.04
C ALA A 25 -9.65 -19.08 -15.57
N LEU A 26 -10.15 -20.05 -14.77
CA LEU A 26 -10.37 -19.85 -13.34
C LEU A 26 -9.05 -19.62 -12.59
N SER A 27 -8.00 -20.37 -12.96
CA SER A 27 -6.67 -20.21 -12.39
C SER A 27 -6.10 -18.81 -12.66
N ILE A 28 -6.16 -18.34 -13.90
CA ILE A 28 -5.70 -16.98 -14.25
C ILE A 28 -6.50 -15.93 -13.51
N SER A 29 -7.82 -16.08 -13.43
CA SER A 29 -8.68 -15.14 -12.70
C SER A 29 -8.32 -15.08 -11.22
N LEU A 30 -8.15 -16.23 -10.55
CA LEU A 30 -7.78 -16.27 -9.14
C LEU A 30 -6.36 -15.73 -8.91
N THR A 31 -5.42 -16.08 -9.79
CA THR A 31 -4.05 -15.52 -9.77
C THR A 31 -4.08 -14.01 -9.82
N LEU A 32 -4.86 -13.44 -10.75
CA LEU A 32 -4.99 -12.00 -10.91
C LEU A 32 -5.65 -11.36 -9.69
N LEU A 33 -6.72 -11.94 -9.16
CA LEU A 33 -7.38 -11.46 -7.95
C LEU A 33 -6.43 -11.41 -6.75
N LEU A 34 -5.68 -12.49 -6.52
CA LEU A 34 -4.72 -12.58 -5.42
C LEU A 34 -3.56 -11.59 -5.60
N PHE A 35 -3.03 -11.48 -6.82
CA PHE A 35 -1.94 -10.57 -7.10
C PHE A 35 -2.36 -9.10 -6.96
N MET A 36 -3.55 -8.73 -7.49
CA MET A 36 -4.09 -7.37 -7.34
C MET A 36 -4.37 -7.03 -5.86
N ALA A 37 -4.95 -7.96 -5.10
CA ALA A 37 -5.15 -7.76 -3.67
C ALA A 37 -3.83 -7.55 -2.93
N ALA A 38 -2.81 -8.38 -3.22
CA ALA A 38 -1.48 -8.24 -2.63
C ALA A 38 -0.80 -6.92 -3.02
N PHE A 39 -0.93 -6.50 -4.28
CA PHE A 39 -0.34 -5.28 -4.80
C PHE A 39 -0.91 -4.03 -4.10
N PHE A 40 -2.21 -3.86 -4.10
CA PHE A 40 -2.86 -2.70 -3.46
C PHE A 40 -2.66 -2.68 -1.94
N LYS A 41 -2.67 -3.86 -1.31
CA LYS A 41 -2.40 -3.95 0.13
C LYS A 41 -0.97 -3.57 0.46
N GLY A 42 -0.02 -4.01 -0.37
CA GLY A 42 1.40 -3.65 -0.24
C GLY A 42 1.65 -2.17 -0.45
N GLU A 43 1.07 -1.59 -1.49
CA GLU A 43 1.16 -0.17 -1.79
C GLU A 43 0.60 0.70 -0.65
N MET A 44 -0.62 0.42 -0.20
CA MET A 44 -1.25 1.18 0.88
C MET A 44 -0.48 1.08 2.20
N ARG A 45 0.02 -0.13 2.51
CA ARG A 45 0.84 -0.35 3.70
C ARG A 45 2.14 0.44 3.64
N SER A 46 2.87 0.38 2.52
CA SER A 46 4.13 1.09 2.33
C SER A 46 3.92 2.60 2.42
N SER A 47 2.97 3.15 1.69
CA SER A 47 2.66 4.59 1.70
C SER A 47 2.27 5.10 3.10
N MET A 48 1.48 4.30 3.84
CA MET A 48 1.13 4.65 5.22
C MET A 48 2.36 4.61 6.13
N GLU A 49 3.18 3.55 6.08
CA GLU A 49 4.39 3.43 6.89
C GLU A 49 5.39 4.55 6.57
N ASP A 50 5.60 4.88 5.30
CA ASP A 50 6.51 5.94 4.87
C ASP A 50 6.01 7.32 5.34
N THR A 51 4.71 7.61 5.19
CA THR A 51 4.13 8.87 5.67
C THR A 51 4.25 9.02 7.19
N LEU A 52 3.98 7.95 7.94
CA LEU A 52 4.10 7.96 9.40
C LEU A 52 5.55 8.13 9.87
N ARG A 53 6.51 7.49 9.20
CA ARG A 53 7.93 7.53 9.61
C ARG A 53 8.62 8.83 9.20
N LEU A 54 8.28 9.38 8.05
CA LEU A 54 8.97 10.55 7.49
C LEU A 54 8.30 11.88 7.87
N SER A 55 6.96 11.95 7.91
CA SER A 55 6.23 13.20 8.03
C SER A 55 5.42 13.32 9.31
N SER A 56 4.38 12.50 9.48
CA SER A 56 3.38 12.75 10.52
C SER A 56 3.73 12.19 11.91
N GLY A 57 4.49 11.09 12.00
CA GLY A 57 4.54 10.30 13.24
C GLY A 57 3.21 9.63 13.53
N HIS A 58 3.11 8.96 14.67
CA HIS A 58 1.84 8.46 15.20
C HIS A 58 1.05 9.55 15.90
N ILE A 59 1.76 10.49 16.52
CA ILE A 59 1.21 11.68 17.15
C ILE A 59 2.15 12.85 16.85
N GLN A 60 1.58 14.03 16.64
CA GLN A 60 2.31 15.30 16.65
C GLN A 60 1.76 16.20 17.74
N VAL A 61 2.68 16.84 18.45
CA VAL A 61 2.36 17.96 19.32
C VAL A 61 2.92 19.22 18.70
N ARG A 62 2.09 20.24 18.55
CA ARG A 62 2.44 21.52 17.92
C ARG A 62 1.76 22.69 18.61
N ALA A 63 2.22 23.90 18.37
CA ALA A 63 1.52 25.10 18.84
C ALA A 63 0.11 25.17 18.23
N THR A 64 -0.86 25.74 18.97
CA THR A 64 -2.27 25.78 18.54
C THR A 64 -2.45 26.42 17.16
N ASP A 65 -1.69 27.48 16.86
CA ASP A 65 -1.81 28.25 15.64
C ASP A 65 -0.79 27.84 14.55
N TYR A 66 -0.04 26.74 14.75
CA TYR A 66 0.90 26.21 13.76
C TYR A 66 0.18 25.69 12.55
N ASP A 67 0.54 26.22 11.38
CA ASP A 67 0.04 25.80 10.07
C ASP A 67 1.15 25.05 9.29
N PRO A 68 1.01 23.73 9.07
CA PRO A 68 2.03 22.93 8.41
C PRO A 68 2.23 23.31 6.94
N ASP A 69 1.24 23.93 6.28
CA ASP A 69 1.34 24.30 4.86
C ASP A 69 2.18 25.56 4.65
N LYS A 70 2.28 26.40 5.68
CA LYS A 70 3.09 27.62 5.61
C LYS A 70 4.54 27.41 5.95
N LEU A 71 4.87 26.33 6.70
CA LEU A 71 6.23 26.05 7.22
C LEU A 71 6.88 27.29 7.85
N SER A 72 6.08 28.10 8.55
CA SER A 72 6.54 29.35 9.18
C SER A 72 7.38 29.06 10.40
N VAL A 73 8.51 29.74 10.52
CA VAL A 73 9.39 29.70 11.69
C VAL A 73 9.17 30.90 12.63
N ALA A 74 8.14 31.72 12.37
CA ALA A 74 7.79 32.83 13.28
C ALA A 74 7.46 32.30 14.67
N TRP A 75 7.97 32.96 15.71
CA TRP A 75 7.97 32.46 17.09
C TRP A 75 6.59 32.13 17.63
N GLU A 76 5.57 32.85 17.20
CA GLU A 76 4.17 32.63 17.62
C GLU A 76 3.60 31.27 17.19
N TYR A 77 4.17 30.65 16.14
CA TYR A 77 3.76 29.36 15.62
C TYR A 77 4.63 28.21 16.12
N LEU A 78 5.66 28.48 16.93
CA LEU A 78 6.60 27.47 17.38
C LEU A 78 6.35 27.08 18.86
N LEU A 79 6.67 25.83 19.17
CA LEU A 79 6.64 25.31 20.54
C LEU A 79 7.79 25.87 21.35
N GLU A 80 7.50 26.33 22.57
CA GLU A 80 8.49 26.67 23.58
C GLU A 80 8.95 25.41 24.34
N ASN A 81 10.22 25.39 24.74
CA ASN A 81 10.81 24.30 25.53
C ASN A 81 10.55 22.88 24.94
N PRO A 82 10.76 22.68 23.61
CA PRO A 82 10.38 21.44 22.95
C PRO A 82 11.13 20.21 23.47
N GLN A 83 12.37 20.37 23.94
CA GLN A 83 13.18 19.28 24.52
C GLN A 83 12.55 18.75 25.82
N GLN A 84 12.13 19.66 26.69
CA GLN A 84 11.49 19.28 27.95
C GLN A 84 10.15 18.58 27.71
N THR A 85 9.34 19.13 26.82
CA THR A 85 8.05 18.53 26.45
C THR A 85 8.25 17.16 25.78
N ALA A 86 9.22 17.03 24.87
CA ALA A 86 9.56 15.74 24.26
C ALA A 86 10.00 14.70 25.30
N ALA A 87 10.83 15.09 26.27
CA ALA A 87 11.27 14.19 27.35
C ALA A 87 10.10 13.72 28.22
N GLN A 88 9.17 14.62 28.56
CA GLN A 88 7.94 14.26 29.30
C GLN A 88 7.07 13.28 28.51
N ILE A 89 6.87 13.50 27.21
CA ILE A 89 6.09 12.60 26.36
C ILE A 89 6.81 11.24 26.20
N ALA A 90 8.13 11.25 26.04
CA ALA A 90 8.91 10.01 25.91
C ALA A 90 8.88 9.14 27.18
N SER A 91 8.55 9.72 28.34
CA SER A 91 8.38 8.98 29.60
C SER A 91 7.03 8.27 29.74
N LEU A 92 6.07 8.52 28.84
CA LEU A 92 4.78 7.85 28.87
C LEU A 92 4.92 6.39 28.40
N ASP A 93 4.19 5.48 29.04
CA ASP A 93 4.06 4.11 28.61
C ASP A 93 3.54 4.09 27.16
N LEU A 94 3.98 3.14 26.35
CA LEU A 94 3.62 2.97 24.95
C LEU A 94 4.33 3.92 23.96
N VAL A 95 4.98 4.99 24.41
CA VAL A 95 5.80 5.85 23.57
C VAL A 95 7.14 5.18 23.30
N LYS A 96 7.46 5.00 22.00
CA LYS A 96 8.75 4.46 21.57
C LYS A 96 9.84 5.53 21.66
N PHE A 97 9.54 6.70 21.15
CA PHE A 97 10.36 7.91 21.28
C PHE A 97 9.53 9.16 20.94
N ALA A 98 10.00 10.32 21.45
CA ALA A 98 9.50 11.63 21.08
C ALA A 98 10.70 12.54 20.83
N THR A 99 10.67 13.33 19.75
CA THR A 99 11.78 14.19 19.35
C THR A 99 11.27 15.49 18.74
N PRO A 100 11.85 16.65 19.05
CA PRO A 100 11.50 17.90 18.40
C PRO A 100 12.01 17.92 16.96
N ARG A 101 11.23 18.53 16.07
CA ARG A 101 11.63 18.85 14.68
C ARG A 101 11.29 20.31 14.39
N LEU A 102 12.19 20.97 13.68
CA LEU A 102 11.96 22.30 13.14
C LEU A 102 11.80 22.20 11.62
N PHE A 103 10.73 22.74 11.11
CA PHE A 103 10.47 22.80 9.67
C PHE A 103 10.57 24.23 9.17
N ALA A 104 11.28 24.43 8.07
CA ALA A 104 11.36 25.68 7.38
C ALA A 104 11.30 25.45 5.86
N SER A 105 10.71 26.39 5.14
CA SER A 105 10.82 26.44 3.68
C SER A 105 12.06 27.22 3.28
N GLY A 106 12.75 26.77 2.24
CA GLY A 106 13.95 27.43 1.76
C GLY A 106 14.23 27.17 0.29
N ILE A 107 15.29 27.77 -0.19
CA ILE A 107 15.83 27.55 -1.53
C ILE A 107 17.26 27.04 -1.37
N ALA A 108 17.53 25.90 -1.99
CA ALA A 108 18.88 25.35 -2.12
C ALA A 108 19.46 25.76 -3.47
N SER A 109 20.66 26.30 -3.50
CA SER A 109 21.31 26.77 -4.73
C SER A 109 22.78 26.34 -4.83
N SER A 110 23.19 25.97 -6.04
CA SER A 110 24.58 25.63 -6.39
C SER A 110 24.87 26.09 -7.81
N GLY A 111 25.80 27.01 -7.96
CA GLY A 111 26.05 27.66 -9.26
C GLY A 111 24.80 28.31 -9.82
N ASP A 112 24.42 27.96 -11.05
CA ASP A 112 23.22 28.44 -11.74
C ASP A 112 21.96 27.61 -11.46
N GLN A 113 22.05 26.58 -10.64
CA GLN A 113 20.94 25.70 -10.34
C GLN A 113 20.34 26.04 -8.97
N SER A 114 19.00 25.98 -8.88
CA SER A 114 18.28 26.16 -7.62
C SER A 114 17.07 25.26 -7.54
N SER A 115 16.70 24.88 -6.32
CA SER A 115 15.53 24.07 -6.01
C SER A 115 14.87 24.56 -4.74
N GLY A 116 13.53 24.60 -4.73
CA GLY A 116 12.77 24.79 -3.49
C GLY A 116 12.91 23.55 -2.60
N VAL A 117 13.20 23.75 -1.33
CA VAL A 117 13.43 22.66 -0.38
C VAL A 117 12.70 22.93 0.94
N GLN A 118 12.34 21.85 1.60
CA GLN A 118 11.98 21.86 3.02
C GLN A 118 13.23 21.53 3.84
N ILE A 119 13.56 22.42 4.72
CA ILE A 119 14.64 22.25 5.68
C ILE A 119 14.06 21.62 6.94
N ILE A 120 14.63 20.52 7.39
CA ILE A 120 14.21 19.81 8.60
C ILE A 120 15.37 19.81 9.60
N GLY A 121 15.20 20.53 10.70
CA GLY A 121 16.08 20.46 11.84
C GLY A 121 15.75 19.23 12.68
N VAL A 122 16.73 18.31 12.86
CA VAL A 122 16.56 17.06 13.57
C VAL A 122 17.66 16.86 14.61
N ASP A 123 17.35 16.13 15.68
CA ASP A 123 18.40 15.61 16.57
C ASP A 123 19.13 14.46 15.87
N PRO A 124 20.45 14.59 15.55
CA PRO A 124 21.19 13.55 14.84
C PRO A 124 21.21 12.18 15.57
N ALA A 125 21.07 12.18 16.88
CA ALA A 125 21.07 10.94 17.69
C ALA A 125 19.68 10.29 17.76
N SER A 126 18.63 10.93 17.24
CA SER A 126 17.27 10.43 17.35
C SER A 126 17.02 9.18 16.49
N PRO A 127 16.35 8.14 17.06
CA PRO A 127 15.88 7.00 16.28
C PRO A 127 14.90 7.38 15.14
N ALA A 128 14.33 8.58 15.20
CA ALA A 128 13.45 9.12 14.15
C ALA A 128 14.16 9.32 12.80
N ASN A 129 15.50 9.24 12.76
CA ASN A 129 16.31 9.39 11.56
C ASN A 129 16.58 8.06 10.84
N GLU A 130 16.17 6.92 11.40
CA GLU A 130 16.33 5.59 10.79
C GLU A 130 15.89 5.52 9.31
N PRO A 131 14.78 6.17 8.90
CA PRO A 131 14.36 6.14 7.50
C PRO A 131 15.31 6.87 6.52
N TYR A 132 16.14 7.78 6.98
CA TYR A 132 17.10 8.51 6.15
C TYR A 132 18.39 7.69 6.00
N VAL A 133 18.37 6.72 5.10
CA VAL A 133 19.53 5.84 4.86
C VAL A 133 20.63 6.62 4.15
N VAL A 134 21.76 6.84 4.81
CA VAL A 134 22.92 7.53 4.20
C VAL A 134 23.59 6.61 3.19
N ILE A 135 23.54 7.00 1.91
CA ILE A 135 24.13 6.24 0.79
C ILE A 135 25.54 6.71 0.44
N SER A 136 25.92 7.92 0.83
CA SER A 136 27.27 8.47 0.65
C SER A 136 27.57 9.47 1.76
N GLY A 137 28.79 9.48 2.27
CA GLY A 137 29.21 10.35 3.38
C GLY A 137 28.72 9.86 4.76
N SER A 138 28.36 10.80 5.63
CA SER A 138 27.90 10.52 6.99
C SER A 138 26.82 11.51 7.42
N PHE A 139 26.04 11.13 8.43
CA PHE A 139 25.10 12.07 9.09
C PHE A 139 25.90 13.16 9.81
N PRO A 140 25.54 14.46 9.71
CA PRO A 140 26.20 15.53 10.43
C PRO A 140 26.14 15.31 11.94
N ALA A 141 27.22 15.63 12.65
CA ALA A 141 27.25 15.57 14.13
C ALA A 141 26.37 16.70 14.73
N ALA A 142 25.95 16.55 15.96
CA ALA A 142 25.06 17.53 16.64
C ALA A 142 25.72 18.92 16.78
N ASP A 143 27.04 18.98 16.87
CA ASP A 143 27.87 20.18 16.95
C ASP A 143 28.39 20.68 15.59
N ASP A 144 28.05 19.98 14.49
CA ASP A 144 28.47 20.42 13.14
C ASP A 144 27.70 21.71 12.76
N ARG A 145 28.49 22.78 12.55
CA ARG A 145 27.92 24.11 12.29
C ARG A 145 27.56 24.35 10.84
N ASP A 146 28.14 23.57 9.92
CA ASP A 146 28.03 23.81 8.47
C ASP A 146 27.62 22.55 7.70
N GLY A 147 27.45 21.44 8.40
CA GLY A 147 27.13 20.15 7.78
C GLY A 147 25.65 19.99 7.52
N ILE A 148 25.34 19.51 6.30
CA ILE A 148 23.97 19.14 5.91
C ILE A 148 23.92 17.76 5.29
N LEU A 149 22.74 17.15 5.34
CA LEU A 149 22.41 15.92 4.63
C LEU A 149 21.33 16.25 3.59
N ILE A 150 21.54 15.86 2.33
CA ILE A 150 20.63 16.11 1.23
C ILE A 150 20.12 14.84 0.59
N GLY A 151 18.91 14.85 0.04
CA GLY A 151 18.37 13.70 -0.68
C GLY A 151 19.09 13.42 -1.99
N ALA A 152 19.18 12.16 -2.39
CA ALA A 152 19.92 11.76 -3.59
C ALA A 152 19.41 12.44 -4.88
N PRO A 153 18.09 12.55 -5.14
CA PRO A 153 17.60 13.26 -6.32
C PRO A 153 17.88 14.78 -6.28
N LEU A 154 17.93 15.37 -5.07
CA LEU A 154 18.34 16.78 -4.91
C LEU A 154 19.82 16.96 -5.26
N ALA A 155 20.68 16.07 -4.75
CA ALA A 155 22.12 16.06 -5.06
C ALA A 155 22.36 15.93 -6.57
N GLU A 156 21.63 15.03 -7.24
CA GLU A 156 21.73 14.85 -8.69
C GLU A 156 21.26 16.09 -9.45
N SER A 157 20.12 16.70 -9.07
CA SER A 157 19.57 17.88 -9.74
C SER A 157 20.48 19.11 -9.63
N LEU A 158 21.19 19.26 -8.50
CA LEU A 158 22.13 20.36 -8.23
C LEU A 158 23.60 19.98 -8.56
N GLN A 159 23.83 18.76 -9.07
CA GLN A 159 25.16 18.21 -9.42
C GLN A 159 26.15 18.23 -8.26
N LEU A 160 25.69 17.97 -7.05
CA LEU A 160 26.47 18.02 -5.81
C LEU A 160 26.96 16.63 -5.38
N LYS A 161 28.15 16.64 -4.77
CA LYS A 161 28.76 15.47 -4.13
C LYS A 161 29.06 15.78 -2.67
N VAL A 162 29.37 14.76 -1.90
CA VAL A 162 29.88 14.93 -0.52
C VAL A 162 31.14 15.77 -0.53
N GLY A 163 31.14 16.80 0.29
CA GLY A 163 32.20 17.81 0.40
C GLY A 163 31.96 19.10 -0.38
N ASP A 164 31.01 19.12 -1.30
CA ASP A 164 30.66 20.33 -2.04
C ASP A 164 29.91 21.34 -1.17
N SER A 165 29.89 22.61 -1.60
CA SER A 165 29.16 23.69 -0.93
C SER A 165 27.82 23.92 -1.58
N LEU A 166 26.79 24.12 -0.76
CA LEU A 166 25.42 24.43 -1.13
C LEU A 166 24.97 25.67 -0.36
N ASN A 167 24.43 26.67 -1.05
CA ASN A 167 23.80 27.81 -0.39
C ASN A 167 22.35 27.48 -0.04
N LEU A 168 21.97 27.71 1.22
CA LEU A 168 20.59 27.64 1.67
C LEU A 168 20.10 29.04 2.02
N LEU A 169 18.92 29.38 1.48
CA LEU A 169 18.20 30.60 1.77
C LEU A 169 16.93 30.21 2.54
N VAL A 170 16.64 30.90 3.65
CA VAL A 170 15.47 30.66 4.49
C VAL A 170 14.82 32.01 4.90
N ASN A 171 13.50 31.99 5.09
CA ASN A 171 12.82 33.05 5.81
C ASN A 171 13.00 32.84 7.31
N THR A 172 13.54 33.84 8.00
CA THR A 172 13.78 33.76 9.44
C THR A 172 12.53 34.05 10.26
N ALA A 173 12.59 33.77 11.57
CA ALA A 173 11.51 34.04 12.51
C ALA A 173 11.14 35.55 12.60
N GLU A 174 12.08 36.42 12.29
CA GLU A 174 11.88 37.87 12.28
C GLU A 174 11.28 38.38 10.96
N GLY A 175 11.06 37.49 9.96
CA GLY A 175 10.54 37.84 8.65
C GLY A 175 11.59 38.35 7.67
N ASN A 176 12.87 38.24 8.02
CA ASN A 176 13.98 38.54 7.14
C ASN A 176 14.38 37.30 6.34
N VAL A 177 15.18 37.53 5.28
CA VAL A 177 15.79 36.43 4.52
C VAL A 177 17.24 36.32 4.96
N ASP A 178 17.65 35.06 5.31
CA ASP A 178 19.04 34.73 5.58
C ASP A 178 19.53 33.70 4.57
N GLU A 179 20.77 33.86 4.10
CA GLU A 179 21.43 32.93 3.18
C GLU A 179 22.81 32.57 3.73
N GLN A 180 23.08 31.29 3.84
CA GLN A 180 24.35 30.75 4.34
C GLN A 180 24.85 29.61 3.46
N PRO A 181 26.17 29.47 3.28
CA PRO A 181 26.79 28.32 2.66
C PRO A 181 26.87 27.15 3.68
N PHE A 182 26.56 25.98 3.18
CA PHE A 182 26.65 24.72 3.92
C PHE A 182 27.49 23.68 3.17
N SER A 183 28.12 22.77 3.88
CA SER A 183 28.88 21.66 3.30
C SER A 183 28.04 20.39 3.30
N VAL A 184 27.92 19.73 2.16
CA VAL A 184 27.24 18.44 2.02
C VAL A 184 28.07 17.37 2.75
N ARG A 185 27.64 16.94 3.95
CA ARG A 185 28.29 15.87 4.70
C ARG A 185 27.87 14.49 4.25
N GLY A 186 26.68 14.37 3.74
CA GLY A 186 26.21 13.12 3.20
C GLY A 186 24.98 13.29 2.31
N ILE A 187 24.70 12.20 1.61
CA ILE A 187 23.56 12.05 0.71
C ILE A 187 22.75 10.88 1.21
N PHE A 188 21.44 11.08 1.35
CA PHE A 188 20.54 10.03 1.83
C PHE A 188 19.51 9.61 0.78
N SER A 189 18.91 8.45 1.00
CA SER A 189 17.67 8.02 0.35
C SER A 189 16.72 7.43 1.36
N THR A 190 15.43 7.78 1.23
CA THR A 190 14.34 7.15 1.99
C THR A 190 13.67 6.05 1.21
N GLY A 191 13.99 5.91 -0.08
CA GLY A 191 13.30 5.04 -1.04
C GLY A 191 12.11 5.74 -1.73
N SER A 192 11.91 7.04 -1.47
CA SER A 192 10.92 7.89 -2.14
C SER A 192 11.63 9.06 -2.81
N SER A 193 11.91 8.94 -4.11
CA SER A 193 12.63 9.97 -4.86
C SER A 193 11.89 11.31 -4.86
N THR A 194 10.55 11.28 -4.89
CA THR A 194 9.72 12.50 -4.82
C THR A 194 9.90 13.25 -3.50
N TYR A 195 9.95 12.52 -2.38
CA TYR A 195 10.21 13.12 -1.07
C TYR A 195 11.65 13.61 -0.95
N ASP A 196 12.63 12.76 -1.30
CA ASP A 196 14.05 13.04 -1.18
C ASP A 196 14.48 14.27 -2.00
N LYS A 197 13.82 14.54 -3.12
CA LYS A 197 14.11 15.68 -4.00
C LYS A 197 13.93 17.03 -3.33
N GLY A 198 13.05 17.11 -2.33
CA GLY A 198 12.69 18.36 -1.67
C GLY A 198 13.26 18.52 -0.25
N ILE A 199 14.07 17.61 0.26
CA ILE A 199 14.45 17.58 1.68
C ILE A 199 15.93 17.85 1.91
N VAL A 200 16.19 18.75 2.87
CA VAL A 200 17.51 19.02 3.44
C VAL A 200 17.43 18.84 4.96
N LEU A 201 18.31 18.02 5.53
CA LEU A 201 18.38 17.81 6.97
C LEU A 201 19.57 18.55 7.58
N LEU A 202 19.31 19.24 8.68
CA LEU A 202 20.33 19.88 9.51
C LEU A 202 20.24 19.40 10.97
N PRO A 203 21.34 19.47 11.73
CA PRO A 203 21.24 19.38 13.18
C PRO A 203 20.26 20.43 13.73
N LEU A 204 19.40 20.05 14.66
CA LEU A 204 18.32 20.90 15.18
C LEU A 204 18.85 22.27 15.67
N ALA A 205 19.94 22.26 16.46
CA ALA A 205 20.54 23.49 16.96
C ALA A 205 21.01 24.42 15.84
N LYS A 206 21.55 23.87 14.73
CA LYS A 206 21.96 24.67 13.57
C LYS A 206 20.74 25.21 12.79
N ALA A 207 19.69 24.39 12.62
CA ALA A 207 18.45 24.85 11.99
C ALA A 207 17.78 25.97 12.79
N GLN A 208 17.77 25.86 14.12
CA GLN A 208 17.27 26.88 15.04
C GLN A 208 18.07 28.19 14.94
N ALA A 209 19.40 28.10 14.94
CA ALA A 209 20.26 29.28 14.82
C ALA A 209 20.13 29.96 13.43
N PHE A 210 20.09 29.18 12.36
CA PHE A 210 19.98 29.66 10.98
C PHE A 210 18.62 30.32 10.70
N SER A 211 17.53 29.75 11.21
CA SER A 211 16.18 30.32 11.02
C SER A 211 15.81 31.41 12.04
N GLY A 212 16.65 31.67 13.05
CA GLY A 212 16.33 32.59 14.13
C GLY A 212 15.22 32.11 15.07
N ALA A 213 14.91 30.83 15.06
CA ALA A 213 13.83 30.25 15.86
C ALA A 213 14.15 30.17 17.37
N GLY A 214 15.38 30.47 17.79
CA GLY A 214 15.84 30.29 19.16
C GLY A 214 15.84 28.81 19.55
N GLU A 215 15.43 28.51 20.78
CA GLU A 215 15.31 27.11 21.27
C GLU A 215 13.95 26.46 20.93
N ARG A 216 13.18 27.01 20.00
CA ARG A 216 11.84 26.56 19.64
C ARG A 216 11.87 25.48 18.56
N ALA A 217 10.76 24.76 18.41
CA ALA A 217 10.56 23.75 17.38
C ALA A 217 9.16 23.86 16.77
N SER A 218 8.99 23.39 15.55
CA SER A 218 7.69 23.38 14.87
C SER A 218 6.76 22.34 15.48
N ILE A 219 7.30 21.15 15.78
CA ILE A 219 6.54 20.03 16.28
C ILE A 219 7.38 19.18 17.27
N ILE A 220 6.68 18.37 18.07
CA ILE A 220 7.25 17.16 18.66
C ILE A 220 6.71 15.99 17.88
N PHE A 221 7.61 15.24 17.25
CA PHE A 221 7.34 14.04 16.51
C PHE A 221 7.36 12.84 17.45
N VAL A 222 6.23 12.11 17.53
CA VAL A 222 6.05 11.02 18.50
C VAL A 222 5.76 9.72 17.77
N MET A 223 6.53 8.68 18.08
CA MET A 223 6.29 7.32 17.63
C MET A 223 5.90 6.44 18.81
N LEU A 224 4.89 5.62 18.62
CA LEU A 224 4.39 4.64 19.58
C LEU A 224 4.84 3.24 19.21
N ASN A 225 4.81 2.31 20.17
CA ASN A 225 5.00 0.89 19.92
C ASN A 225 3.84 0.30 19.10
N ASP A 226 2.62 0.83 19.31
CA ASP A 226 1.42 0.46 18.58
C ASP A 226 0.64 1.73 18.17
N ARG A 227 0.50 1.98 16.87
CA ARG A 227 -0.18 3.16 16.31
C ARG A 227 -1.67 3.21 16.66
N GLU A 228 -2.31 2.05 16.87
CA GLU A 228 -3.74 1.99 17.18
C GLU A 228 -4.06 2.62 18.55
N GLN A 229 -3.05 2.81 19.38
CA GLN A 229 -3.17 3.46 20.68
C GLN A 229 -2.95 4.99 20.63
N ALA A 230 -2.78 5.57 19.44
CA ALA A 230 -2.50 6.99 19.28
C ALA A 230 -3.54 7.89 19.95
N ALA A 231 -4.83 7.57 19.83
CA ALA A 231 -5.90 8.35 20.47
C ALA A 231 -5.82 8.33 22.01
N ALA A 232 -5.50 7.16 22.61
CA ALA A 232 -5.38 7.03 24.06
C ALA A 232 -4.18 7.80 24.61
N VAL A 233 -3.02 7.71 23.93
CA VAL A 233 -1.81 8.43 24.30
C VAL A 233 -1.98 9.94 24.06
N ALA A 234 -2.59 10.34 22.96
CA ALA A 234 -2.87 11.76 22.67
C ALA A 234 -3.75 12.42 23.75
N ALA A 235 -4.74 11.69 24.26
CA ALA A 235 -5.59 12.17 25.37
C ALA A 235 -4.84 12.34 26.70
N ALA A 236 -3.75 11.62 26.89
CA ALA A 236 -2.90 11.74 28.09
C ALA A 236 -1.91 12.92 28.00
N ILE A 237 -1.65 13.44 26.80
CA ILE A 237 -0.78 14.59 26.58
C ILE A 237 -1.60 15.86 26.76
N SER A 238 -1.26 16.69 27.72
CA SER A 238 -1.92 17.97 27.97
C SER A 238 -0.89 19.08 28.18
N GLY A 239 -1.27 20.29 27.84
CA GLY A 239 -0.43 21.48 28.04
C GLY A 239 -1.16 22.75 27.60
N ALA A 240 -0.67 23.90 28.04
CA ALA A 240 -1.19 25.19 27.61
C ALA A 240 -0.67 25.50 26.17
N ASN A 241 -1.54 26.00 25.31
CA ASN A 241 -1.20 26.44 23.96
C ASN A 241 -0.63 25.36 23.03
N ILE A 242 -0.93 24.09 23.30
CA ILE A 242 -0.54 22.98 22.42
C ILE A 242 -1.76 22.30 21.82
N LYS A 243 -1.60 21.83 20.59
CA LYS A 243 -2.53 20.97 19.87
C LYS A 243 -1.89 19.61 19.67
N VAL A 244 -2.57 18.57 20.13
CA VAL A 244 -2.14 17.17 19.97
C VAL A 244 -2.97 16.56 18.87
N LEU A 245 -2.32 16.01 17.86
CA LEU A 245 -2.95 15.42 16.70
C LEU A 245 -2.48 13.99 16.52
N THR A 246 -3.41 13.10 16.26
CA THR A 246 -3.11 11.73 15.87
C THR A 246 -2.79 11.66 14.38
N TRP A 247 -2.24 10.54 13.96
CA TRP A 247 -1.96 10.32 12.53
C TRP A 247 -3.22 10.35 11.68
N GLN A 248 -4.38 9.94 12.21
CA GLN A 248 -5.67 10.05 11.51
C GLN A 248 -6.06 11.50 11.26
N ASP A 249 -5.89 12.35 12.27
CA ASP A 249 -6.24 13.78 12.18
C ASP A 249 -5.38 14.54 11.15
N MET A 250 -4.12 14.09 10.99
CA MET A 250 -3.17 14.74 10.08
C MET A 250 -3.23 14.20 8.65
N ASN A 251 -3.72 12.98 8.49
CA ASN A 251 -3.71 12.28 7.21
C ASN A 251 -5.13 11.88 6.78
N GLU A 252 -6.08 12.82 6.85
CA GLU A 252 -7.46 12.59 6.41
C GLU A 252 -7.52 12.08 4.96
N LEU A 253 -6.64 12.59 4.09
CA LEU A 253 -6.53 12.12 2.71
C LEU A 253 -6.11 10.65 2.63
N LEU A 254 -5.15 10.21 3.45
CA LEU A 254 -4.72 8.80 3.50
C LEU A 254 -5.88 7.88 3.93
N VAL A 255 -6.65 8.29 4.93
CA VAL A 255 -7.84 7.55 5.39
C VAL A 255 -8.86 7.47 4.27
N LEU A 256 -9.15 8.60 3.61
CA LEU A 256 -10.08 8.68 2.48
C LEU A 256 -9.61 7.82 1.30
N VAL A 257 -8.34 7.89 0.92
CA VAL A 257 -7.75 7.09 -0.17
C VAL A 257 -7.80 5.60 0.15
N ASN A 258 -7.60 5.21 1.41
CA ASN A 258 -7.76 3.81 1.83
C ASN A 258 -9.18 3.30 1.61
N ASP A 259 -10.21 4.09 1.94
CA ASP A 259 -11.60 3.72 1.73
C ASP A 259 -11.97 3.66 0.25
N PHE A 260 -11.49 4.62 -0.55
CA PHE A 260 -11.66 4.58 -2.02
C PHE A 260 -10.92 3.40 -2.65
N SER A 261 -9.71 3.07 -2.18
CA SER A 261 -8.96 1.90 -2.65
C SER A 261 -9.70 0.60 -2.40
N ASN A 262 -10.30 0.44 -1.21
CA ASN A 262 -11.12 -0.73 -0.89
C ASN A 262 -12.35 -0.84 -1.80
N ALA A 263 -13.04 0.27 -2.09
CA ALA A 263 -14.16 0.30 -3.03
C ALA A 263 -13.71 -0.04 -4.46
N TYR A 264 -12.60 0.53 -4.92
CA TYR A 264 -12.02 0.28 -6.23
C TYR A 264 -11.60 -1.19 -6.41
N ILE A 265 -10.90 -1.76 -5.43
CA ILE A 265 -10.53 -3.19 -5.42
C ILE A 265 -11.78 -4.06 -5.48
N THR A 266 -12.85 -3.71 -4.75
CA THR A 266 -14.10 -4.45 -4.77
C THR A 266 -14.74 -4.43 -6.17
N ILE A 267 -14.77 -3.28 -6.84
CA ILE A 267 -15.28 -3.15 -8.22
C ILE A 267 -14.43 -3.97 -9.19
N LEU A 268 -13.10 -3.90 -9.11
CA LEU A 268 -12.20 -4.71 -9.95
C LEU A 268 -12.42 -6.21 -9.73
N ASN A 269 -12.56 -6.64 -8.49
CA ASN A 269 -12.86 -8.02 -8.15
C ASN A 269 -14.19 -8.49 -8.75
N LEU A 270 -15.24 -7.65 -8.72
CA LEU A 270 -16.54 -7.94 -9.34
C LEU A 270 -16.42 -8.07 -10.86
N ILE A 271 -15.63 -7.22 -11.51
CA ILE A 271 -15.39 -7.29 -12.97
C ILE A 271 -14.69 -8.61 -13.32
N ILE A 272 -13.61 -8.96 -12.62
CA ILE A 272 -12.83 -10.20 -12.87
C ILE A 272 -13.72 -11.43 -12.62
N LEU A 273 -14.50 -11.42 -11.54
CA LEU A 273 -15.47 -12.48 -11.25
C LEU A 273 -16.56 -12.58 -12.33
N GLY A 274 -17.06 -11.44 -12.83
CA GLY A 274 -18.03 -11.38 -13.92
C GLY A 274 -17.51 -12.00 -15.22
N VAL A 275 -16.26 -11.71 -15.60
CA VAL A 275 -15.57 -12.35 -16.73
C VAL A 275 -15.44 -13.85 -16.48
N THR A 276 -15.05 -14.24 -15.26
CA THR A 276 -14.91 -15.67 -14.89
C THR A 276 -16.24 -16.41 -14.99
N VAL A 277 -17.33 -15.82 -14.49
CA VAL A 277 -18.70 -16.34 -14.60
C VAL A 277 -19.06 -16.58 -16.06
N THR A 278 -18.81 -15.60 -16.95
CA THR A 278 -19.12 -15.69 -18.38
C THR A 278 -18.38 -16.86 -19.02
N VAL A 279 -17.09 -17.02 -18.73
CA VAL A 279 -16.28 -18.14 -19.26
C VAL A 279 -16.81 -19.48 -18.77
N ILE A 280 -17.13 -19.60 -17.47
CA ILE A 280 -17.65 -20.84 -16.88
C ILE A 280 -19.01 -21.19 -17.47
N VAL A 281 -19.95 -20.23 -17.53
CA VAL A 281 -21.29 -20.45 -18.09
C VAL A 281 -21.19 -20.89 -19.55
N ASN A 282 -20.41 -20.20 -20.36
CA ASN A 282 -20.24 -20.54 -21.78
C ASN A 282 -19.65 -21.95 -21.95
N THR A 283 -18.62 -22.27 -21.19
CA THR A 283 -17.99 -23.61 -21.26
C THR A 283 -18.92 -24.71 -20.79
N MET A 284 -19.70 -24.46 -19.74
CA MET A 284 -20.68 -25.43 -19.24
C MET A 284 -21.87 -25.60 -20.18
N LEU A 285 -22.37 -24.52 -20.81
CA LEU A 285 -23.41 -24.61 -21.85
C LEU A 285 -22.94 -25.45 -23.03
N MET A 286 -21.73 -25.22 -23.51
CA MET A 286 -21.14 -26.04 -24.58
C MET A 286 -21.07 -27.50 -24.16
N ALA A 287 -20.71 -27.80 -22.90
CA ALA A 287 -20.71 -29.14 -22.35
C ALA A 287 -22.09 -29.80 -22.37
N VAL A 288 -23.13 -29.05 -22.08
CA VAL A 288 -24.52 -29.52 -22.09
C VAL A 288 -24.93 -29.86 -23.52
N PHE A 289 -24.70 -28.95 -24.47
CA PHE A 289 -25.10 -29.17 -25.89
C PHE A 289 -24.33 -30.33 -26.54
N GLU A 290 -23.03 -30.48 -26.33
CA GLU A 290 -22.24 -31.61 -26.87
C GLU A 290 -22.71 -32.98 -26.31
N ARG A 291 -23.32 -33.02 -25.12
CA ARG A 291 -23.71 -34.25 -24.43
C ARG A 291 -25.22 -34.41 -24.33
N THR A 292 -25.99 -33.64 -25.12
CA THR A 292 -27.45 -33.66 -25.10
C THR A 292 -28.00 -35.09 -25.23
N ARG A 293 -27.46 -35.93 -26.16
CA ARG A 293 -27.86 -37.31 -26.35
C ARG A 293 -27.51 -38.22 -25.17
N GLU A 294 -26.35 -38.03 -24.53
CA GLU A 294 -25.97 -38.78 -23.32
C GLU A 294 -26.93 -38.46 -22.17
N ILE A 295 -27.28 -37.17 -22.00
CA ILE A 295 -28.24 -36.69 -21.01
C ILE A 295 -29.63 -37.32 -21.25
N GLY A 296 -30.07 -37.34 -22.53
CA GLY A 296 -31.32 -37.99 -22.93
C GLY A 296 -31.38 -39.47 -22.59
N ILE A 297 -30.30 -40.22 -22.85
CA ILE A 297 -30.18 -41.64 -22.48
C ILE A 297 -30.25 -41.83 -20.95
N LEU A 298 -29.53 -41.04 -20.19
CA LEU A 298 -29.54 -41.10 -18.72
C LEU A 298 -30.94 -40.82 -18.15
N THR A 299 -31.64 -39.86 -18.74
CA THR A 299 -33.01 -39.52 -18.32
C THR A 299 -33.99 -40.61 -18.71
N ALA A 300 -33.86 -41.22 -19.89
CA ALA A 300 -34.67 -42.36 -20.33
C ALA A 300 -34.45 -43.61 -19.45
N LEU A 301 -33.25 -43.79 -18.89
CA LEU A 301 -32.92 -44.83 -17.91
C LEU A 301 -33.41 -44.50 -16.48
N GLY A 302 -34.14 -43.39 -16.27
CA GLY A 302 -34.78 -43.02 -15.00
C GLY A 302 -33.95 -42.10 -14.10
N MET A 303 -32.88 -41.46 -14.62
CA MET A 303 -32.16 -40.48 -13.86
C MET A 303 -33.02 -39.24 -13.62
N LYS A 304 -33.19 -38.85 -12.36
CA LYS A 304 -33.99 -37.65 -11.98
C LYS A 304 -33.25 -36.37 -12.29
N GLY A 305 -33.96 -35.28 -12.66
CA GLY A 305 -33.35 -33.98 -12.96
C GLY A 305 -32.45 -33.46 -11.86
N ARG A 306 -32.77 -33.67 -10.59
CA ARG A 306 -31.88 -33.34 -9.45
C ARG A 306 -30.54 -34.05 -9.52
N GLN A 307 -30.48 -35.29 -9.99
CA GLN A 307 -29.23 -36.05 -10.11
C GLN A 307 -28.37 -35.51 -11.26
N ILE A 308 -29.02 -35.00 -12.34
CA ILE A 308 -28.33 -34.32 -13.46
C ILE A 308 -27.70 -33.04 -12.95
N ILE A 309 -28.44 -32.21 -12.17
CA ILE A 309 -27.89 -30.97 -11.57
C ILE A 309 -26.68 -31.29 -10.69
N VAL A 310 -26.81 -32.29 -9.81
CA VAL A 310 -25.71 -32.72 -8.92
C VAL A 310 -24.51 -33.22 -9.72
N LEU A 311 -24.70 -33.91 -10.84
CA LEU A 311 -23.62 -34.40 -11.70
C LEU A 311 -22.85 -33.20 -12.30
N PHE A 312 -23.55 -32.22 -12.89
CA PHE A 312 -22.90 -31.02 -13.47
C PHE A 312 -22.24 -30.13 -12.42
N LEU A 313 -22.86 -29.98 -11.23
CA LEU A 313 -22.24 -29.24 -10.12
C LEU A 313 -21.00 -29.98 -9.57
N ALA A 314 -20.99 -31.32 -9.57
CA ALA A 314 -19.80 -32.08 -9.21
C ALA A 314 -18.67 -31.93 -10.25
N GLU A 315 -19.01 -31.91 -11.55
CA GLU A 315 -18.02 -31.58 -12.61
C GLU A 315 -17.45 -30.15 -12.41
N ALA A 316 -18.31 -29.16 -12.17
CA ALA A 316 -17.90 -27.79 -11.90
C ALA A 316 -17.03 -27.65 -10.62
N SER A 317 -17.39 -28.38 -9.56
CA SER A 317 -16.61 -28.40 -8.30
C SER A 317 -15.19 -28.94 -8.52
N LEU A 318 -15.05 -30.02 -9.30
CA LEU A 318 -13.75 -30.61 -9.62
C LEU A 318 -12.90 -29.66 -10.47
N LEU A 319 -13.51 -29.00 -11.46
CA LEU A 319 -12.85 -27.97 -12.27
C LEU A 319 -12.42 -26.80 -11.40
N ALA A 320 -13.31 -26.36 -10.49
CA ALA A 320 -13.01 -25.27 -9.57
C ALA A 320 -11.83 -25.62 -8.65
N LEU A 321 -11.83 -26.80 -8.04
CA LEU A 321 -10.73 -27.26 -7.17
C LEU A 321 -9.39 -27.31 -7.93
N GLY A 322 -9.40 -27.83 -9.16
CA GLY A 322 -8.21 -27.86 -10.02
C GLY A 322 -7.70 -26.46 -10.38
N GLY A 323 -8.61 -25.58 -10.85
CA GLY A 323 -8.27 -24.20 -11.21
C GLY A 323 -7.82 -23.37 -9.99
N ILE A 324 -8.48 -23.54 -8.85
CA ILE A 324 -8.13 -22.89 -7.58
C ILE A 324 -6.75 -23.33 -7.11
N ALA A 325 -6.44 -24.64 -7.13
CA ALA A 325 -5.13 -25.13 -6.71
C ALA A 325 -3.98 -24.50 -7.54
N VAL A 326 -4.14 -24.44 -8.85
CA VAL A 326 -3.17 -23.80 -9.74
C VAL A 326 -3.15 -22.28 -9.53
N GLY A 327 -4.32 -21.63 -9.40
CA GLY A 327 -4.44 -20.21 -9.19
C GLY A 327 -3.85 -19.74 -7.85
N LEU A 328 -4.04 -20.51 -6.78
CA LEU A 328 -3.41 -20.26 -5.49
C LEU A 328 -1.89 -20.36 -5.55
N LEU A 329 -1.38 -21.41 -6.19
CA LEU A 329 0.06 -21.63 -6.31
C LEU A 329 0.71 -20.51 -7.13
N SER A 330 0.15 -20.20 -8.30
CA SER A 330 0.69 -19.14 -9.16
C SER A 330 0.52 -17.73 -8.57
N GLY A 331 -0.61 -17.44 -7.92
CA GLY A 331 -0.85 -16.17 -7.23
C GLY A 331 0.10 -15.96 -6.05
N TRP A 332 0.32 -17.01 -5.26
CA TRP A 332 1.28 -16.99 -4.16
C TRP A 332 2.73 -16.80 -4.66
N LEU A 333 3.12 -17.53 -5.72
CA LEU A 333 4.47 -17.40 -6.31
C LEU A 333 4.71 -15.98 -6.84
N LEU A 334 3.75 -15.41 -7.59
CA LEU A 334 3.86 -14.05 -8.10
C LEU A 334 3.93 -13.01 -6.96
N ALA A 335 3.03 -13.11 -5.99
CA ALA A 335 3.01 -12.19 -4.86
C ALA A 335 4.31 -12.29 -4.03
N SER A 336 4.83 -13.50 -3.80
CA SER A 336 6.09 -13.70 -3.06
C SER A 336 7.31 -13.19 -3.84
N TYR A 337 7.37 -13.44 -5.15
CA TYR A 337 8.47 -12.96 -5.99
C TYR A 337 8.51 -11.44 -6.03
N PHE A 338 7.40 -10.80 -6.38
CA PHE A 338 7.34 -9.34 -6.42
C PHE A 338 7.36 -8.69 -5.03
N GLY A 339 6.92 -9.41 -3.99
CA GLY A 339 7.06 -8.98 -2.60
C GLY A 339 8.52 -8.91 -2.12
N SER A 340 9.42 -9.69 -2.73
CA SER A 340 10.86 -9.65 -2.41
C SER A 340 11.66 -8.68 -3.28
N VAL A 341 11.33 -8.57 -4.58
CA VAL A 341 12.07 -7.73 -5.54
C VAL A 341 11.55 -6.29 -5.57
N GLY A 342 10.25 -6.11 -5.29
CA GLY A 342 9.53 -4.86 -5.49
C GLY A 342 9.26 -4.56 -6.96
N ILE A 343 8.14 -3.89 -7.23
CA ILE A 343 7.79 -3.39 -8.57
C ILE A 343 8.17 -1.92 -8.61
N TYR A 344 9.07 -1.55 -9.51
CA TYR A 344 9.47 -0.16 -9.68
C TYR A 344 8.37 0.62 -10.42
N PHE A 345 7.88 1.68 -9.80
CA PHE A 345 6.84 2.55 -10.34
C PHE A 345 7.39 3.93 -10.76
N GLY A 346 8.64 4.24 -10.41
CA GLY A 346 9.26 5.52 -10.69
C GLY A 346 8.76 6.65 -9.77
N ASP A 347 9.04 7.88 -10.17
CA ASP A 347 8.77 9.11 -9.39
C ASP A 347 7.28 9.53 -9.47
N ILE A 348 6.35 8.61 -9.28
CA ILE A 348 4.93 8.95 -9.28
C ILE A 348 4.55 9.39 -7.87
N GLY A 349 4.55 10.69 -7.63
CA GLY A 349 4.04 11.28 -6.41
C GLY A 349 2.55 11.61 -6.50
N ILE A 350 1.77 11.18 -5.52
CA ILE A 350 0.42 11.71 -5.29
C ILE A 350 0.55 12.80 -4.22
N SER A 351 0.07 14.01 -4.53
CA SER A 351 0.14 15.12 -3.58
C SER A 351 -0.50 14.74 -2.23
N GLY A 352 0.25 14.92 -1.16
CA GLY A 352 -0.20 14.59 0.20
C GLY A 352 0.08 13.15 0.66
N MET A 353 0.74 12.31 -0.15
CA MET A 353 1.16 10.95 0.23
C MET A 353 2.64 10.73 -0.11
N ILE A 354 3.38 10.18 0.83
CA ILE A 354 4.75 9.74 0.56
C ILE A 354 4.67 8.31 0.05
N MET A 355 5.10 8.11 -1.20
CA MET A 355 5.14 6.80 -1.84
C MET A 355 6.59 6.42 -2.13
N GLY A 356 6.95 5.20 -1.80
CA GLY A 356 8.24 4.65 -2.20
C GLY A 356 8.30 4.40 -3.71
N ASP A 357 9.50 4.47 -4.31
CA ASP A 357 9.73 4.21 -5.73
C ASP A 357 9.41 2.76 -6.12
N ARG A 358 9.34 1.87 -5.13
CA ARG A 358 9.02 0.46 -5.29
C ARG A 358 7.86 0.05 -4.42
N ILE A 359 6.91 -0.68 -5.02
CA ILE A 359 5.78 -1.29 -4.33
C ILE A 359 6.11 -2.76 -4.08
N TYR A 360 5.96 -3.19 -2.84
CA TYR A 360 6.18 -4.58 -2.40
C TYR A 360 4.83 -5.25 -2.13
N PRO A 361 4.30 -6.05 -3.08
CA PRO A 361 3.04 -6.75 -2.87
C PRO A 361 3.03 -7.56 -1.57
N TYR A 362 1.97 -7.42 -0.79
CA TYR A 362 1.82 -8.09 0.50
C TYR A 362 0.52 -8.88 0.54
N LEU A 363 0.62 -10.22 0.56
CA LEU A 363 -0.53 -11.12 0.55
C LEU A 363 -0.93 -11.50 1.97
N MET A 364 -2.12 -11.09 2.40
CA MET A 364 -2.68 -11.49 3.69
C MET A 364 -3.39 -12.84 3.58
N PHE A 365 -3.23 -13.69 4.57
CA PHE A 365 -3.88 -15.00 4.63
C PHE A 365 -5.42 -14.91 4.60
N GLU A 366 -5.96 -13.88 5.22
CA GLU A 366 -7.41 -13.60 5.21
C GLU A 366 -7.93 -13.32 3.80
N ASP A 367 -7.21 -12.52 3.00
CA ASP A 367 -7.57 -12.23 1.60
C ASP A 367 -7.51 -13.50 0.74
N VAL A 368 -6.52 -14.35 0.97
CA VAL A 368 -6.40 -15.65 0.28
C VAL A 368 -7.64 -16.51 0.52
N ILE A 369 -8.06 -16.66 1.77
CA ILE A 369 -9.26 -17.45 2.11
C ILE A 369 -10.50 -16.81 1.49
N LYS A 370 -10.70 -15.51 1.69
CA LYS A 370 -11.87 -14.78 1.20
C LYS A 370 -12.02 -14.90 -0.31
N LEU A 371 -10.97 -14.63 -1.08
CA LEU A 371 -11.00 -14.69 -2.53
C LEU A 371 -11.17 -16.10 -3.05
N THR A 372 -10.53 -17.09 -2.42
CA THR A 372 -10.65 -18.51 -2.78
C THR A 372 -12.07 -19.02 -2.58
N VAL A 373 -12.66 -18.77 -1.41
CA VAL A 373 -14.04 -19.16 -1.10
C VAL A 373 -15.03 -18.48 -2.04
N THR A 374 -14.83 -17.18 -2.29
CA THR A 374 -15.66 -16.40 -3.23
C THR A 374 -15.58 -16.99 -4.65
N ALA A 375 -14.38 -17.27 -5.16
CA ALA A 375 -14.20 -17.88 -6.48
C ALA A 375 -14.87 -19.25 -6.60
N PHE A 376 -14.79 -20.07 -5.55
CA PHE A 376 -15.46 -21.39 -5.52
C PHE A 376 -16.97 -21.25 -5.54
N ILE A 377 -17.56 -20.39 -4.68
CA ILE A 377 -19.00 -20.17 -4.61
C ILE A 377 -19.52 -19.61 -5.93
N VAL A 378 -18.84 -18.61 -6.49
CA VAL A 378 -19.21 -18.00 -7.77
C VAL A 378 -19.18 -19.01 -8.90
N THR A 379 -18.18 -19.91 -8.92
CA THR A 379 -18.09 -21.00 -9.91
C THR A 379 -19.31 -21.94 -9.83
N LEU A 380 -19.72 -22.33 -8.61
CA LEU A 380 -20.90 -23.18 -8.41
C LEU A 380 -22.19 -22.48 -8.85
N LEU A 381 -22.35 -21.20 -8.46
CA LEU A 381 -23.54 -20.42 -8.85
C LEU A 381 -23.62 -20.25 -10.38
N ALA A 382 -22.49 -19.93 -11.02
CA ALA A 382 -22.40 -19.81 -12.48
C ALA A 382 -22.76 -21.11 -13.20
N SER A 383 -22.35 -22.25 -12.63
CA SER A 383 -22.60 -23.58 -13.19
C SER A 383 -24.03 -24.09 -12.96
N TYR A 384 -24.76 -23.46 -12.03
CA TYR A 384 -26.15 -23.87 -11.73
C TYR A 384 -27.11 -23.63 -12.90
N TYR A 385 -26.97 -22.52 -13.65
CA TYR A 385 -27.83 -22.23 -14.80
C TYR A 385 -27.70 -23.29 -15.92
N PRO A 386 -26.51 -23.63 -16.43
CA PRO A 386 -26.33 -24.72 -17.39
C PRO A 386 -26.79 -26.08 -16.88
N ALA A 387 -26.50 -26.40 -15.59
CA ALA A 387 -26.95 -27.65 -14.98
C ALA A 387 -28.48 -27.78 -14.92
N ARG A 388 -29.16 -26.68 -14.64
CA ARG A 388 -30.64 -26.64 -14.63
C ARG A 388 -31.19 -26.79 -16.05
N LEU A 389 -30.58 -26.17 -17.06
CA LEU A 389 -30.95 -26.34 -18.47
C LEU A 389 -30.85 -27.80 -18.87
N ALA A 390 -29.72 -28.46 -18.59
CA ALA A 390 -29.51 -29.88 -18.84
C ALA A 390 -30.58 -30.76 -18.17
N SER A 391 -30.98 -30.45 -16.94
CA SER A 391 -31.95 -31.22 -16.16
C SER A 391 -33.40 -31.14 -16.69
N ARG A 392 -33.72 -30.18 -17.54
CA ARG A 392 -35.06 -29.94 -18.12
C ARG A 392 -35.18 -30.44 -19.56
N MET A 393 -34.15 -31.00 -20.14
CA MET A 393 -34.19 -31.58 -21.51
C MET A 393 -35.11 -32.75 -21.58
N GLU A 394 -36.03 -32.76 -22.54
CA GLU A 394 -36.93 -33.88 -22.81
C GLU A 394 -36.17 -35.01 -23.49
N PRO A 395 -36.30 -36.27 -23.01
CA PRO A 395 -35.57 -37.40 -23.55
C PRO A 395 -35.79 -37.60 -25.05
N VAL A 396 -37.03 -37.37 -25.53
CA VAL A 396 -37.39 -37.55 -26.94
C VAL A 396 -36.69 -36.55 -27.84
N GLU A 397 -36.65 -35.26 -27.44
CA GLU A 397 -35.97 -34.20 -28.18
C GLU A 397 -34.46 -34.40 -28.13
N ALA A 398 -33.92 -34.73 -26.96
CA ALA A 398 -32.50 -34.99 -26.80
C ALA A 398 -31.97 -36.18 -27.65
N LEU A 399 -32.79 -37.20 -27.88
CA LEU A 399 -32.44 -38.35 -28.71
C LEU A 399 -32.59 -38.08 -30.23
N ARG A 400 -33.42 -37.11 -30.63
CA ARG A 400 -33.62 -36.64 -32.02
C ARG A 400 -32.63 -35.60 -32.50
N ALA A 401 -31.87 -34.99 -31.56
CA ALA A 401 -30.87 -33.99 -31.94
C ALA A 401 -29.77 -34.64 -32.82
N GLU A 402 -29.76 -34.33 -34.06
CA GLU A 402 -28.67 -34.64 -34.99
C GLU A 402 -27.43 -33.80 -34.63
N LYS A 403 -26.24 -34.40 -34.92
CA LYS A 403 -24.92 -33.75 -34.63
C LYS A 403 -24.69 -32.54 -35.49
#